data_08c5a6a09627f4483af548b5ab77db0b
#
_entry.id   08c5a6a09627f4483af548b5ab77db0b
#
_cell.length_a   1.000
_cell.length_b   1.000
_cell.length_c   1.000
_cell.angle_alpha   90.00
_cell.angle_beta   90.00
_cell.angle_gamma   90.00
#
_symmetry.space_group_name_H-M   'P 1'
#
loop_
_entity.id
_entity.type
_entity.pdbx_description
1 polymer ?
#
loop_
_entity_poly.entity_id
_entity_poly.type
_entity_poly.pdbx_seq_one_letter_code
_entity_poly.pdbx_strand_id
1 'polypeptide(L)'
;MGFTSYSGPASAFPGKGTWKDFDTIFNLNKPEMLQTGDSGEDVGRIYNAVKEAAKEVGVEERVIFCIIMQESTGNVGVGTTIDPGSHPTGGLMQAEKSPAFPGQHNLSQEQISSMVTAGTKHFKANLKQLDDQDTATTIYRALRLYNSGSIDESNLSDGQGATPSYVSDIANRLQGRTN
;
A
#
# COMPACT_ATOMS: atom_id res chain seq x y z
N MET A 1 -18.15 -6.16 -5.60
CA MET A 1 -18.69 -6.37 -4.23
C MET A 1 -18.01 -5.34 -3.34
N GLY A 2 -18.78 -4.46 -2.71
CA GLY A 2 -18.26 -3.34 -1.92
C GLY A 2 -17.43 -3.78 -0.70
N PHE A 3 -16.75 -2.81 -0.09
CA PHE A 3 -15.92 -3.06 1.08
C PHE A 3 -16.78 -3.39 2.31
N THR A 4 -16.28 -4.33 3.12
CA THR A 4 -16.80 -4.64 4.46
C THR A 4 -16.04 -3.80 5.47
N SER A 5 -16.72 -3.20 6.44
CA SER A 5 -16.07 -2.44 7.50
C SER A 5 -15.53 -3.40 8.57
N TYR A 6 -14.24 -3.32 8.86
CA TYR A 6 -13.61 -4.03 9.96
C TYR A 6 -13.12 -3.03 11.01
N SER A 7 -13.18 -3.44 12.29
CA SER A 7 -12.72 -2.61 13.41
C SER A 7 -12.25 -3.49 14.56
N GLY A 8 -11.67 -2.87 15.58
CA GLY A 8 -11.16 -3.57 16.74
C GLY A 8 -9.67 -3.89 16.65
N PRO A 9 -9.17 -4.80 17.49
CA PRO A 9 -7.76 -5.20 17.48
C PRO A 9 -7.41 -5.98 16.21
N ALA A 10 -6.11 -6.13 15.93
CA ALA A 10 -5.63 -6.83 14.73
C ALA A 10 -6.22 -8.24 14.60
N SER A 11 -6.46 -8.92 15.72
CA SER A 11 -7.07 -10.26 15.74
C SER A 11 -8.52 -10.30 15.25
N ALA A 12 -9.21 -9.16 15.20
CA ALA A 12 -10.57 -9.06 14.68
C ALA A 12 -10.63 -8.89 13.16
N PHE A 13 -9.50 -8.71 12.50
CA PHE A 13 -9.40 -8.54 11.04
C PHE A 13 -9.24 -9.90 10.36
N PRO A 14 -9.62 -10.01 9.06
CA PRO A 14 -9.56 -11.29 8.34
C PRO A 14 -8.13 -11.85 8.26
N GLY A 15 -7.95 -13.13 8.53
CA GLY A 15 -6.67 -13.79 8.46
C GLY A 15 -6.18 -14.02 7.02
N LYS A 16 -4.90 -14.41 6.88
CA LYS A 16 -4.28 -14.65 5.57
C LYS A 16 -5.00 -15.71 4.73
N GLY A 17 -5.69 -16.65 5.34
CA GLY A 17 -6.48 -17.66 4.61
C GLY A 17 -7.58 -17.05 3.74
N THR A 18 -7.99 -15.81 4.00
CA THR A 18 -8.98 -15.09 3.19
C THR A 18 -8.36 -14.25 2.08
N TRP A 19 -7.04 -14.06 2.10
CA TRP A 19 -6.34 -13.22 1.14
C TRP A 19 -6.16 -13.93 -0.19
N LYS A 20 -6.29 -13.19 -1.28
CA LYS A 20 -5.99 -13.67 -2.63
C LYS A 20 -4.49 -13.55 -2.91
N ASP A 21 -4.02 -14.28 -3.92
CA ASP A 21 -2.65 -14.14 -4.39
C ASP A 21 -2.44 -12.80 -5.11
N PHE A 22 -1.19 -12.41 -5.26
CA PHE A 22 -0.82 -11.15 -5.89
C PHE A 22 -1.35 -11.03 -7.33
N ASP A 23 -1.19 -12.07 -8.13
CA ASP A 23 -1.60 -12.02 -9.53
C ASP A 23 -3.12 -11.81 -9.67
N THR A 24 -3.90 -12.47 -8.83
CA THR A 24 -5.35 -12.29 -8.79
C THR A 24 -5.71 -10.85 -8.43
N ILE A 25 -5.13 -10.30 -7.35
CA ILE A 25 -5.39 -8.94 -6.90
C ILE A 25 -4.96 -7.94 -7.97
N PHE A 26 -3.76 -8.14 -8.55
CA PHE A 26 -3.23 -7.25 -9.59
C PHE A 26 -4.17 -7.19 -10.80
N ASN A 27 -4.58 -8.35 -11.32
CA ASN A 27 -5.44 -8.41 -12.49
C ASN A 27 -6.81 -7.77 -12.25
N LEU A 28 -7.38 -7.90 -11.05
CA LEU A 28 -8.64 -7.26 -10.70
C LEU A 28 -8.55 -5.72 -10.69
N ASN A 29 -7.39 -5.18 -10.42
CA ASN A 29 -7.18 -3.73 -10.28
C ASN A 29 -6.61 -3.06 -11.53
N LYS A 30 -6.23 -3.81 -12.56
CA LYS A 30 -5.72 -3.23 -13.82
C LYS A 30 -6.62 -2.14 -14.42
N PRO A 31 -7.94 -2.33 -14.51
CA PRO A 31 -8.81 -1.30 -15.08
C PRO A 31 -8.75 0.02 -14.32
N GLU A 32 -8.67 -0.02 -12.99
CA GLU A 32 -8.59 1.19 -12.18
C GLU A 32 -7.27 1.93 -12.41
N MET A 33 -6.15 1.20 -12.49
CA MET A 33 -4.84 1.81 -12.78
C MET A 33 -4.84 2.51 -14.15
N LEU A 34 -5.39 1.86 -15.17
CA LEU A 34 -5.50 2.46 -16.51
C LEU A 34 -6.36 3.73 -16.52
N GLN A 35 -7.39 3.79 -15.67
CA GLN A 35 -8.25 4.96 -15.55
C GLN A 35 -7.54 6.18 -14.96
N THR A 36 -6.42 6.00 -14.27
CA THR A 36 -5.63 7.13 -13.72
C THR A 36 -4.86 7.88 -14.80
N GLY A 37 -4.76 7.35 -16.01
CA GLY A 37 -3.94 7.87 -17.09
C GLY A 37 -2.67 7.06 -17.34
N ASP A 38 -2.43 6.03 -16.55
CA ASP A 38 -1.30 5.13 -16.78
C ASP A 38 -1.42 4.42 -18.12
N SER A 39 -0.30 4.23 -18.81
CA SER A 39 -0.24 3.37 -19.98
C SER A 39 -0.23 1.90 -19.57
N GLY A 40 -0.47 1.00 -20.53
CA GLY A 40 -0.31 -0.44 -20.31
C GLY A 40 1.11 -0.79 -19.86
N GLU A 41 2.11 -0.10 -20.38
CA GLU A 41 3.52 -0.27 -19.99
C GLU A 41 3.75 0.19 -18.54
N ASP A 42 3.17 1.31 -18.12
CA ASP A 42 3.24 1.75 -16.71
C ASP A 42 2.70 0.68 -15.77
N VAL A 43 1.53 0.13 -16.09
CA VAL A 43 0.90 -0.93 -15.29
C VAL A 43 1.78 -2.17 -15.23
N GLY A 44 2.34 -2.62 -16.35
CA GLY A 44 3.28 -3.74 -16.39
C GLY A 44 4.54 -3.49 -15.56
N ARG A 45 5.03 -2.26 -15.56
CA ARG A 45 6.20 -1.87 -14.76
C ARG A 45 5.90 -1.80 -13.27
N ILE A 46 4.67 -1.47 -12.88
CA ILE A 46 4.23 -1.59 -11.48
C ILE A 46 4.30 -3.06 -11.04
N TYR A 47 3.80 -3.99 -11.86
CA TYR A 47 3.89 -5.41 -11.57
C TYR A 47 5.34 -5.85 -11.31
N ASN A 48 6.25 -5.50 -12.21
CA ASN A 48 7.67 -5.82 -12.08
C ASN A 48 8.29 -5.19 -10.83
N ALA A 49 7.97 -3.92 -10.55
CA ALA A 49 8.50 -3.19 -9.41
C ALA A 49 8.07 -3.81 -8.08
N VAL A 50 6.82 -4.28 -7.98
CA VAL A 50 6.33 -4.98 -6.79
C VAL A 50 7.11 -6.27 -6.56
N LYS A 51 7.33 -7.06 -7.59
CA LYS A 51 8.11 -8.30 -7.49
C LYS A 51 9.56 -8.05 -7.07
N GLU A 52 10.19 -7.04 -7.65
CA GLU A 52 11.56 -6.65 -7.30
C GLU A 52 11.65 -6.19 -5.84
N ALA A 53 10.77 -5.31 -5.40
CA ALA A 53 10.76 -4.78 -4.04
C ALA A 53 10.48 -5.87 -3.01
N ALA A 54 9.54 -6.78 -3.29
CA ALA A 54 9.24 -7.91 -2.41
C ALA A 54 10.47 -8.78 -2.18
N LYS A 55 11.21 -9.08 -3.23
CA LYS A 55 12.43 -9.88 -3.17
C LYS A 55 13.55 -9.15 -2.45
N GLU A 56 13.76 -7.87 -2.76
CA GLU A 56 14.84 -7.07 -2.19
C GLU A 56 14.64 -6.76 -0.72
N VAL A 57 13.43 -6.39 -0.32
CA VAL A 57 13.13 -5.87 1.01
C VAL A 57 12.56 -6.93 1.95
N GLY A 58 11.89 -7.93 1.41
CA GLY A 58 11.29 -9.00 2.22
C GLY A 58 9.91 -8.65 2.75
N VAL A 59 9.03 -8.15 1.87
CA VAL A 59 7.62 -7.88 2.16
C VAL A 59 6.77 -8.62 1.11
N GLU A 60 5.63 -9.18 1.48
CA GLU A 60 4.76 -9.89 0.54
C GLU A 60 4.29 -8.96 -0.60
N GLU A 61 4.35 -9.46 -1.82
CA GLU A 61 3.94 -8.75 -3.04
C GLU A 61 2.53 -8.15 -2.92
N ARG A 62 1.58 -8.96 -2.45
CA ARG A 62 0.18 -8.54 -2.33
C ARG A 62 -0.01 -7.40 -1.31
N VAL A 63 0.78 -7.36 -0.26
CA VAL A 63 0.74 -6.28 0.72
C VAL A 63 1.26 -4.98 0.11
N ILE A 64 2.40 -5.04 -0.56
CA ILE A 64 2.98 -3.89 -1.28
C ILE A 64 1.96 -3.31 -2.26
N PHE A 65 1.37 -4.17 -3.07
CA PHE A 65 0.44 -3.74 -4.10
C PHE A 65 -0.85 -3.14 -3.52
N CYS A 66 -1.38 -3.71 -2.43
CA CYS A 66 -2.57 -3.15 -1.80
C CYS A 66 -2.31 -1.77 -1.17
N ILE A 67 -1.08 -1.52 -0.68
CA ILE A 67 -0.69 -0.18 -0.24
C ILE A 67 -0.67 0.78 -1.45
N ILE A 68 -0.10 0.38 -2.57
CA ILE A 68 -0.10 1.18 -3.81
C ILE A 68 -1.53 1.55 -4.21
N MET A 69 -2.44 0.58 -4.23
CA MET A 69 -3.83 0.84 -4.60
C MET A 69 -4.53 1.78 -3.61
N GLN A 70 -4.25 1.65 -2.31
CA GLN A 70 -4.82 2.51 -1.29
C GLN A 70 -4.28 3.94 -1.37
N GLU A 71 -2.99 4.09 -1.62
CA GLU A 71 -2.33 5.40 -1.58
C GLU A 71 -2.48 6.21 -2.87
N SER A 72 -2.47 5.56 -4.03
CA SER A 72 -2.42 6.25 -5.31
C SER A 72 -3.34 5.67 -6.40
N THR A 73 -4.05 4.59 -6.12
CA THR A 73 -4.78 3.82 -7.14
C THR A 73 -3.86 3.33 -8.27
N GLY A 74 -2.57 3.21 -7.97
CA GLY A 74 -1.57 2.82 -8.96
C GLY A 74 -1.22 3.92 -9.97
N ASN A 75 -1.58 5.17 -9.73
CA ASN A 75 -1.23 6.30 -10.60
C ASN A 75 0.26 6.60 -10.48
N VAL A 76 1.03 6.30 -11.52
CA VAL A 76 2.48 6.56 -11.52
C VAL A 76 2.81 8.05 -11.46
N GLY A 77 1.90 8.90 -11.91
CA GLY A 77 2.01 10.37 -11.87
C GLY A 77 1.30 11.01 -10.68
N VAL A 78 1.10 10.27 -9.59
CA VAL A 78 0.44 10.79 -8.39
C VAL A 78 1.16 11.99 -7.80
N GLY A 79 0.40 12.95 -7.31
CA GLY A 79 0.94 14.16 -6.68
C GLY A 79 1.61 13.88 -5.34
N THR A 80 2.42 14.84 -4.90
CA THR A 80 3.03 14.83 -3.56
C THR A 80 2.09 15.52 -2.59
N THR A 81 1.86 14.87 -1.44
CA THR A 81 1.06 15.43 -0.35
C THR A 81 1.99 16.09 0.67
N ILE A 82 1.66 17.31 1.10
CA ILE A 82 2.41 18.04 2.11
C ILE A 82 1.42 18.49 3.19
N ASP A 83 1.56 17.90 4.38
CA ASP A 83 0.78 18.34 5.55
C ASP A 83 1.54 19.42 6.32
N PRO A 84 0.84 20.42 6.92
CA PRO A 84 1.51 21.41 7.74
C PRO A 84 2.30 20.78 8.88
N GLY A 85 3.61 21.03 8.92
CA GLY A 85 4.50 20.49 9.96
C GLY A 85 5.00 19.07 9.75
N SER A 86 4.62 18.42 8.65
CA SER A 86 5.14 17.10 8.28
C SER A 86 6.03 17.16 7.03
N HIS A 87 6.74 16.08 6.76
CA HIS A 87 7.54 15.96 5.57
C HIS A 87 6.68 15.61 4.35
N PRO A 88 7.07 16.03 3.13
CA PRO A 88 6.36 15.64 1.92
C PRO A 88 6.33 14.12 1.76
N THR A 89 5.17 13.59 1.37
CA THR A 89 5.00 12.20 1.00
C THR A 89 4.64 12.12 -0.48
N GLY A 90 5.26 11.22 -1.20
CA GLY A 90 5.07 11.13 -2.64
C GLY A 90 5.22 9.72 -3.18
N GLY A 91 5.08 9.62 -4.49
CA GLY A 91 5.21 8.37 -5.22
C GLY A 91 4.02 7.43 -5.03
N LEU A 92 4.08 6.28 -5.66
CA LEU A 92 3.01 5.28 -5.68
C LEU A 92 2.52 4.84 -4.32
N MET A 93 3.37 4.87 -3.30
CA MET A 93 3.05 4.45 -1.94
C MET A 93 2.96 5.61 -0.95
N GLN A 94 3.03 6.85 -1.42
CA GLN A 94 2.96 8.06 -0.61
C GLN A 94 3.87 8.01 0.61
N ALA A 95 5.14 7.64 0.39
CA ALA A 95 6.13 7.52 1.43
C ALA A 95 6.95 8.81 1.56
N GLU A 96 7.40 9.08 2.78
CA GLU A 96 8.30 10.20 3.06
C GLU A 96 9.61 10.05 2.28
N LYS A 97 10.05 11.12 1.64
CA LYS A 97 11.27 11.18 0.82
C LYS A 97 11.28 10.22 -0.38
N SER A 98 10.14 9.67 -0.75
CA SER A 98 10.05 8.86 -1.96
C SER A 98 10.26 9.73 -3.20
N PRO A 99 10.91 9.19 -4.24
CA PRO A 99 10.83 9.79 -5.58
C PRO A 99 9.36 9.95 -5.98
N ALA A 100 9.08 10.99 -6.76
CA ALA A 100 7.75 11.27 -7.28
C ALA A 100 7.88 11.93 -8.65
N PHE A 101 6.90 11.70 -9.52
CA PHE A 101 6.87 12.21 -10.89
C PHE A 101 5.48 12.78 -11.19
N PRO A 102 5.05 13.84 -10.46
CA PRO A 102 3.67 14.34 -10.55
C PRO A 102 3.26 14.69 -11.96
N GLY A 103 2.10 14.19 -12.38
CA GLY A 103 1.53 14.46 -13.70
C GLY A 103 2.22 13.76 -14.87
N GLN A 104 3.22 12.93 -14.61
CA GLN A 104 3.97 12.22 -15.65
C GLN A 104 3.51 10.77 -15.77
N HIS A 105 3.43 10.30 -16.99
CA HIS A 105 3.11 8.90 -17.32
C HIS A 105 4.13 8.37 -18.33
N ASN A 106 4.05 7.11 -18.67
CA ASN A 106 5.04 6.42 -19.51
C ASN A 106 6.45 6.51 -18.89
N LEU A 107 6.50 6.28 -17.58
CA LEU A 107 7.75 6.32 -16.83
C LEU A 107 8.61 5.08 -17.13
N SER A 108 9.92 5.20 -16.92
CA SER A 108 10.83 4.07 -17.04
C SER A 108 10.60 3.05 -15.91
N GLN A 109 11.05 1.82 -16.12
CA GLN A 109 11.03 0.80 -15.07
C GLN A 109 11.80 1.29 -13.84
N GLU A 110 12.92 1.94 -14.01
CA GLU A 110 13.75 2.46 -12.93
C GLU A 110 13.01 3.51 -12.11
N GLN A 111 12.29 4.44 -12.75
CA GLN A 111 11.52 5.46 -12.08
C GLN A 111 10.38 4.83 -11.23
N ILE A 112 9.64 3.90 -11.82
CA ILE A 112 8.54 3.21 -11.11
C ILE A 112 9.09 2.35 -9.98
N SER A 113 10.15 1.58 -10.22
CA SER A 113 10.78 0.74 -9.20
C SER A 113 11.32 1.57 -8.03
N SER A 114 11.87 2.76 -8.30
CA SER A 114 12.36 3.64 -7.23
C SER A 114 11.27 4.07 -6.26
N MET A 115 10.07 4.36 -6.76
CA MET A 115 8.92 4.72 -5.93
C MET A 115 8.45 3.54 -5.09
N VAL A 116 8.34 2.37 -5.68
CA VAL A 116 7.85 1.16 -4.98
C VAL A 116 8.86 0.70 -3.94
N THR A 117 10.15 0.71 -4.26
CA THR A 117 11.20 0.34 -3.30
C THR A 117 11.23 1.28 -2.10
N ALA A 118 11.14 2.58 -2.32
CA ALA A 118 11.10 3.56 -1.23
C ALA A 118 9.93 3.32 -0.27
N GLY A 119 8.72 3.13 -0.80
CA GLY A 119 7.54 2.85 0.01
C GLY A 119 7.61 1.50 0.73
N THR A 120 8.14 0.48 0.06
CA THR A 120 8.30 -0.85 0.66
C THR A 120 9.29 -0.84 1.82
N LYS A 121 10.39 -0.11 1.68
CA LYS A 121 11.36 0.07 2.79
C LYS A 121 10.74 0.81 3.97
N HIS A 122 9.90 1.81 3.72
CA HIS A 122 9.17 2.53 4.77
C HIS A 122 8.24 1.58 5.53
N PHE A 123 7.47 0.76 4.81
CA PHE A 123 6.60 -0.24 5.43
C PHE A 123 7.40 -1.30 6.20
N LYS A 124 8.53 -1.76 5.66
CA LYS A 124 9.42 -2.70 6.36
C LYS A 124 9.93 -2.12 7.68
N ALA A 125 10.25 -0.83 7.71
CA ALA A 125 10.62 -0.15 8.95
C ALA A 125 9.49 -0.21 9.99
N ASN A 126 8.23 -0.08 9.56
CA ASN A 126 7.08 -0.24 10.44
C ASN A 126 6.98 -1.67 10.99
N LEU A 127 7.18 -2.69 10.14
CA LEU A 127 7.21 -4.08 10.61
C LEU A 127 8.30 -4.28 11.67
N LYS A 128 9.49 -3.71 11.46
CA LYS A 128 10.61 -3.83 12.41
C LYS A 128 10.38 -3.10 13.71
N GLN A 129 9.57 -2.06 13.75
CA GLN A 129 9.15 -1.41 15.00
C GLN A 129 8.29 -2.33 15.87
N LEU A 130 7.67 -3.33 15.26
CA LEU A 130 6.87 -4.36 15.92
C LEU A 130 7.75 -5.60 16.15
N ASP A 131 7.30 -6.76 15.72
CA ASP A 131 8.05 -8.02 15.87
C ASP A 131 8.61 -8.56 14.55
N ASP A 132 8.45 -7.82 13.47
CA ASP A 132 8.91 -8.16 12.10
C ASP A 132 8.43 -9.55 11.63
N GLN A 133 7.26 -10.00 12.11
CA GLN A 133 6.71 -11.28 11.71
C GLN A 133 5.83 -11.16 10.47
N ASP A 134 5.89 -12.17 9.61
CA ASP A 134 5.03 -12.25 8.43
C ASP A 134 3.69 -12.91 8.81
N THR A 135 2.96 -12.27 9.72
CA THR A 135 1.63 -12.68 10.15
C THR A 135 0.60 -11.62 9.81
N ALA A 136 -0.65 -12.02 9.64
CA ALA A 136 -1.72 -11.07 9.36
C ALA A 136 -1.81 -9.97 10.44
N THR A 137 -1.73 -10.36 11.72
CA THR A 137 -1.84 -9.41 12.83
C THR A 137 -0.71 -8.38 12.82
N THR A 138 0.53 -8.79 12.61
CA THR A 138 1.66 -7.86 12.51
C THR A 138 1.54 -6.95 11.29
N ILE A 139 1.11 -7.49 10.15
CA ILE A 139 0.91 -6.69 8.94
C ILE A 139 -0.17 -5.64 9.14
N TYR A 140 -1.32 -5.97 9.73
CA TYR A 140 -2.38 -4.99 10.00
C TYR A 140 -1.91 -3.89 10.97
N ARG A 141 -1.17 -4.25 12.00
CA ARG A 141 -0.59 -3.27 12.93
C ARG A 141 0.40 -2.35 12.23
N ALA A 142 1.27 -2.90 11.39
CA ALA A 142 2.22 -2.12 10.59
C ALA A 142 1.52 -1.19 9.59
N LEU A 143 0.39 -1.61 9.01
CA LEU A 143 -0.43 -0.75 8.16
C LEU A 143 -0.99 0.45 8.93
N ARG A 144 -1.40 0.26 10.19
CA ARG A 144 -1.83 1.39 11.03
C ARG A 144 -0.67 2.37 11.25
N LEU A 145 0.52 1.86 11.58
CA LEU A 145 1.73 2.70 11.71
C LEU A 145 2.04 3.44 10.42
N TYR A 146 1.94 2.76 9.28
CA TYR A 146 2.24 3.35 7.99
C TYR A 146 1.39 4.59 7.70
N ASN A 147 0.10 4.54 8.00
CA ASN A 147 -0.82 5.64 7.74
C ASN A 147 -0.76 6.74 8.81
N SER A 148 -0.62 6.40 10.09
CA SER A 148 -0.78 7.38 11.19
C SER A 148 0.44 7.55 12.08
N GLY A 149 1.45 6.70 11.98
CA GLY A 149 2.64 6.77 12.83
C GLY A 149 2.44 6.28 14.27
N SER A 150 1.21 5.95 14.67
CA SER A 150 0.87 5.46 15.99
C SER A 150 -0.28 4.45 15.91
N ILE A 151 -0.46 3.65 16.98
CA ILE A 151 -1.46 2.58 17.03
C ILE A 151 -2.25 2.68 18.33
N ASP A 152 -3.57 2.58 18.25
CA ASP A 152 -4.41 2.08 19.34
C ASP A 152 -4.57 0.57 19.11
N GLU A 153 -3.89 -0.24 19.90
CA GLU A 153 -3.88 -1.70 19.75
C GLU A 153 -5.28 -2.33 19.98
N SER A 154 -6.16 -1.63 20.66
CA SER A 154 -7.53 -2.10 20.89
C SER A 154 -8.45 -1.84 19.68
N ASN A 155 -8.07 -0.93 18.79
CA ASN A 155 -8.90 -0.58 17.63
C ASN A 155 -8.06 0.00 16.49
N LEU A 156 -7.75 -0.82 15.49
CA LEU A 156 -7.00 -0.38 14.31
C LEU A 156 -7.80 0.55 13.39
N SER A 157 -9.09 0.73 13.65
CA SER A 157 -9.93 1.72 12.96
C SER A 157 -9.99 3.07 13.69
N ASP A 158 -9.23 3.22 14.80
CA ASP A 158 -8.90 4.54 15.31
C ASP A 158 -7.79 5.12 14.42
N GLY A 159 -8.12 6.15 13.66
CA GLY A 159 -7.21 6.76 12.67
C GLY A 159 -6.03 7.50 13.27
N GLN A 160 -5.99 7.73 14.58
CA GLN A 160 -4.90 8.46 15.24
C GLN A 160 -4.59 9.80 14.54
N GLY A 161 -5.63 10.47 14.04
CA GLY A 161 -5.49 11.72 13.27
C GLY A 161 -5.32 11.54 11.76
N ALA A 162 -5.24 10.31 11.27
CA ALA A 162 -5.15 9.98 9.84
C ALA A 162 -6.45 9.33 9.35
N THR A 163 -6.37 8.32 8.49
CA THR A 163 -7.54 7.70 7.84
C THR A 163 -8.06 6.53 8.67
N PRO A 164 -9.25 6.65 9.33
CA PRO A 164 -9.78 5.57 10.16
C PRO A 164 -9.97 4.24 9.41
N SER A 165 -10.42 4.28 8.17
CA SER A 165 -10.70 3.08 7.38
C SER A 165 -9.46 2.43 6.76
N TYR A 166 -8.27 2.99 6.91
CA TYR A 166 -7.06 2.58 6.17
C TYR A 166 -6.79 1.08 6.25
N VAL A 167 -6.74 0.53 7.44
CA VAL A 167 -6.45 -0.89 7.65
C VAL A 167 -7.60 -1.75 7.12
N SER A 168 -8.85 -1.34 7.39
CA SER A 168 -10.05 -2.01 6.88
C SER A 168 -10.08 -2.03 5.34
N ASP A 169 -9.74 -0.91 4.70
CA ASP A 169 -9.71 -0.83 3.24
C ASP A 169 -8.69 -1.81 2.66
N ILE A 170 -7.48 -1.85 3.23
CA ILE A 170 -6.45 -2.77 2.75
C ILE A 170 -6.81 -4.23 3.04
N ALA A 171 -7.45 -4.52 4.17
CA ALA A 171 -7.97 -5.86 4.43
C ALA A 171 -8.94 -6.32 3.35
N ASN A 172 -9.81 -5.43 2.89
CA ASN A 172 -10.71 -5.72 1.76
C ASN A 172 -9.94 -5.96 0.46
N ARG A 173 -8.95 -5.12 0.16
CA ARG A 173 -8.13 -5.26 -1.06
C ARG A 173 -7.36 -6.58 -1.07
N LEU A 174 -6.83 -7.00 0.06
CA LEU A 174 -6.15 -8.29 0.22
C LEU A 174 -7.08 -9.49 -0.05
N GLN A 175 -8.37 -9.34 0.22
CA GLN A 175 -9.38 -10.36 -0.10
C GLN A 175 -9.84 -10.32 -1.56
N GLY A 176 -9.25 -9.45 -2.38
CA GLY A 176 -9.58 -9.32 -3.80
C GLY A 176 -10.81 -8.47 -4.07
N ARG A 177 -11.23 -7.65 -3.11
CA ARG A 177 -12.33 -6.71 -3.34
C ARG A 177 -11.78 -5.42 -3.96
N THR A 178 -12.52 -4.87 -4.90
CA THR A 178 -12.24 -3.57 -5.49
C THR A 178 -13.31 -2.58 -5.05
N ASN A 179 -12.95 -1.33 -4.95
CA ASN A 179 -13.86 -0.30 -4.46
C ASN A 179 -14.80 0.21 -5.58
#